data_9d1b1af8a3d46261faef58a4e04fed1f
#
_entry.id   9d1b1af8a3d46261faef58a4e04fed1f
#
_cell.length_a   1.000
_cell.length_b   1.000
_cell.length_c   1.000
_cell.angle_alpha   90.00
_cell.angle_beta   90.00
_cell.angle_gamma   90.00
#
_symmetry.space_group_name_H-M   'P 1'
#
loop_
_entity.id
_entity.type
_entity.pdbx_description
1 polymer ?
#
loop_
_entity_poly.entity_id
_entity_poly.type
_entity_poly.pdbx_seq_one_letter_code
_entity_poly.pdbx_strand_id
1 'polypeptide(L)'
;MPELPDLLYVLGRLRERLLGRHVTTERVREPVVLRFTVRGNLSVLLGRPLVDAFRKSHFLVLRFEGLDLAVNPMLAGRFRLAEPGESDEASLGFALGFDDVELRYLDEKKMGKAYLIATDDWRAIPGMQTGGIDILSPEFTRERFVSLLKHRRDQVRVFLLDKKALDSLGNAYADEVLFEAGIHPKTFCRSLSHDDGVRLHDAIVKVVKEAASEVARRGEPIEKKVRDFLKVRLKETCPRCGSKLRTAGVKGMDSWFCPRCQPATRSGLVDWTRTGR
;
A
#
# COMPACT_ATOMS: atom_id res chain seq x y z
N MET A 1 -6.03 -0.44 -5.03
CA MET A 1 -4.65 0.04 -4.77
C MET A 1 -3.86 -1.11 -4.19
N PRO A 2 -2.67 -1.39 -4.71
CA PRO A 2 -1.73 -2.24 -3.99
C PRO A 2 -1.43 -1.63 -2.61
N GLU A 3 -1.39 -2.44 -1.57
CA GLU A 3 -1.06 -2.00 -0.21
C GLU A 3 0.31 -2.57 0.17
N LEU A 4 0.83 -2.23 1.32
CA LEU A 4 2.21 -2.53 1.69
C LEU A 4 2.64 -3.99 1.47
N PRO A 5 1.88 -5.03 1.89
CA PRO A 5 2.29 -6.41 1.63
C PRO A 5 2.41 -6.75 0.13
N ASP A 6 1.53 -6.18 -0.72
CA ASP A 6 1.63 -6.38 -2.17
C ASP A 6 2.89 -5.73 -2.73
N LEU A 7 3.18 -4.48 -2.30
CA LEU A 7 4.36 -3.74 -2.77
C LEU A 7 5.66 -4.43 -2.38
N LEU A 8 5.72 -5.00 -1.17
CA LEU A 8 6.90 -5.77 -0.72
C LEU A 8 7.12 -7.01 -1.57
N TYR A 9 6.06 -7.72 -1.92
CA TYR A 9 6.14 -8.88 -2.78
C TYR A 9 6.58 -8.50 -4.20
N VAL A 10 5.95 -7.48 -4.79
CA VAL A 10 6.33 -6.94 -6.11
C VAL A 10 7.81 -6.57 -6.12
N LEU A 11 8.29 -5.83 -5.12
CA LEU A 11 9.71 -5.44 -5.01
C LEU A 11 10.66 -6.63 -4.97
N GLY A 12 10.32 -7.64 -4.17
CA GLY A 12 11.12 -8.88 -4.11
C GLY A 12 11.26 -9.53 -5.48
N ARG A 13 10.16 -9.67 -6.21
CA ARG A 13 10.14 -10.25 -7.56
C ARG A 13 10.87 -9.39 -8.60
N LEU A 14 10.75 -8.05 -8.52
CA LEU A 14 11.48 -7.17 -9.42
C LEU A 14 12.99 -7.23 -9.20
N ARG A 15 13.43 -7.25 -7.94
CA ARG A 15 14.84 -7.42 -7.60
C ARG A 15 15.39 -8.76 -8.13
N GLU A 16 14.69 -9.85 -7.86
CA GLU A 16 15.08 -11.19 -8.30
C GLU A 16 15.25 -11.27 -9.83
N ARG A 17 14.36 -10.63 -10.58
CA ARG A 17 14.29 -10.80 -12.03
C ARG A 17 15.04 -9.73 -12.82
N LEU A 18 15.22 -8.53 -12.27
CA LEU A 18 15.68 -7.36 -13.04
C LEU A 18 16.97 -6.73 -12.50
N LEU A 19 17.36 -7.01 -11.25
CA LEU A 19 18.54 -6.34 -10.67
C LEU A 19 19.81 -6.63 -11.48
N GLY A 20 20.57 -5.58 -11.78
CA GLY A 20 21.79 -5.64 -12.59
C GLY A 20 21.58 -5.74 -14.10
N ARG A 21 20.34 -5.94 -14.56
CA ARG A 21 20.02 -6.03 -15.99
C ARG A 21 19.87 -4.65 -16.61
N HIS A 22 20.23 -4.54 -17.88
CA HIS A 22 20.16 -3.29 -18.65
C HIS A 22 18.81 -3.18 -19.36
N VAL A 23 18.29 -1.96 -19.42
CA VAL A 23 17.08 -1.66 -20.22
C VAL A 23 17.47 -1.75 -21.72
N THR A 24 16.84 -2.67 -22.44
CA THR A 24 17.10 -2.88 -23.87
C THR A 24 16.05 -2.21 -24.76
N THR A 25 14.81 -2.13 -24.28
CA THR A 25 13.71 -1.48 -24.99
C THR A 25 12.83 -0.67 -24.04
N GLU A 26 12.15 0.33 -24.59
CA GLU A 26 11.11 1.07 -23.89
C GLU A 26 9.89 1.25 -24.77
N ARG A 27 8.72 1.32 -24.16
CA ARG A 27 7.47 1.52 -24.87
C ARG A 27 6.48 2.28 -24.00
N VAL A 28 5.91 3.35 -24.51
CA VAL A 28 4.90 4.16 -23.83
C VAL A 28 3.61 4.12 -24.63
N ARG A 29 2.54 3.61 -24.00
CA ARG A 29 1.21 3.58 -24.61
C ARG A 29 0.27 4.63 -24.02
N GLU A 30 0.42 4.92 -22.74
CA GLU A 30 -0.39 5.90 -22.04
C GLU A 30 0.49 6.97 -21.35
N PRO A 31 0.85 8.03 -22.08
CA PRO A 31 1.77 9.05 -21.54
C PRO A 31 1.20 9.85 -20.35
N VAL A 32 -0.12 9.85 -20.16
CA VAL A 32 -0.76 10.59 -19.07
C VAL A 32 -0.31 10.13 -17.68
N VAL A 33 0.20 8.90 -17.54
CA VAL A 33 0.74 8.40 -16.26
C VAL A 33 2.18 8.86 -15.98
N LEU A 34 2.89 9.37 -17.00
CA LEU A 34 4.31 9.74 -16.90
C LEU A 34 4.49 11.22 -16.57
N ARG A 35 5.51 11.51 -15.78
CA ARG A 35 5.97 12.86 -15.42
C ARG A 35 7.48 12.88 -15.45
N PHE A 36 8.02 13.76 -16.28
CA PHE A 36 9.47 13.91 -16.45
C PHE A 36 9.91 15.20 -15.77
N THR A 37 10.83 15.09 -14.83
CA THR A 37 11.49 16.25 -14.20
C THR A 37 12.91 16.42 -14.71
N VAL A 38 13.39 15.42 -15.48
CA VAL A 38 14.64 15.46 -16.23
C VAL A 38 14.36 15.67 -17.72
N ARG A 39 15.34 16.13 -18.48
CA ARG A 39 15.22 16.27 -19.94
C ARG A 39 15.11 14.88 -20.59
N GLY A 40 14.19 14.73 -21.54
CA GLY A 40 13.95 13.50 -22.29
C GLY A 40 12.66 12.78 -21.90
N ASN A 41 12.59 11.50 -22.23
CA ASN A 41 11.49 10.59 -21.95
C ASN A 41 12.05 9.27 -21.39
N LEU A 42 11.29 8.18 -21.39
CA LEU A 42 11.79 6.89 -20.89
C LEU A 42 12.99 6.34 -21.66
N SER A 43 13.22 6.80 -22.90
CA SER A 43 14.38 6.35 -23.70
C SER A 43 15.74 6.68 -23.07
N VAL A 44 15.80 7.66 -22.14
CA VAL A 44 17.04 7.94 -21.41
C VAL A 44 17.47 6.79 -20.48
N LEU A 45 16.58 5.82 -20.24
CA LEU A 45 16.88 4.60 -19.47
C LEU A 45 17.57 3.53 -20.33
N LEU A 46 17.52 3.61 -21.66
CA LEU A 46 18.12 2.62 -22.54
C LEU A 46 19.61 2.46 -22.25
N GLY A 47 20.06 1.22 -22.17
CA GLY A 47 21.42 0.84 -21.83
C GLY A 47 21.80 0.99 -20.35
N ARG A 48 20.91 1.54 -19.50
CA ARG A 48 21.20 1.66 -18.05
C ARG A 48 20.82 0.41 -17.28
N PRO A 49 21.66 -0.05 -16.33
CA PRO A 49 21.31 -1.15 -15.46
C PRO A 49 20.31 -0.73 -14.40
N LEU A 50 19.40 -1.64 -14.01
CA LEU A 50 18.62 -1.50 -12.78
C LEU A 50 19.53 -1.76 -11.58
N VAL A 51 19.86 -0.72 -10.84
CA VAL A 51 20.78 -0.77 -9.70
C VAL A 51 20.08 -1.21 -8.42
N ASP A 52 18.84 -0.78 -8.21
CA ASP A 52 18.02 -1.18 -7.07
C ASP A 52 16.51 -1.00 -7.38
N ALA A 53 15.68 -1.68 -6.62
CA ALA A 53 14.25 -1.48 -6.59
C ALA A 53 13.78 -1.44 -5.13
N PHE A 54 13.22 -0.33 -4.69
CA PHE A 54 12.85 -0.14 -3.29
C PHE A 54 11.51 0.62 -3.17
N ARG A 55 10.99 0.65 -1.96
CA ARG A 55 9.82 1.43 -1.62
C ARG A 55 10.23 2.74 -0.93
N LYS A 56 9.62 3.82 -1.36
CA LYS A 56 9.66 5.08 -0.62
C LYS A 56 8.24 5.59 -0.47
N SER A 57 7.75 5.62 0.77
CA SER A 57 6.34 5.85 1.04
C SER A 57 5.45 4.86 0.27
N HIS A 58 4.47 5.32 -0.46
CA HIS A 58 3.59 4.53 -1.32
C HIS A 58 4.07 4.41 -2.77
N PHE A 59 5.29 4.85 -3.05
CA PHE A 59 5.93 4.70 -4.34
C PHE A 59 6.81 3.44 -4.38
N LEU A 60 6.76 2.75 -5.51
CA LEU A 60 7.76 1.79 -5.90
C LEU A 60 8.79 2.52 -6.75
N VAL A 61 10.05 2.42 -6.37
CA VAL A 61 11.15 3.11 -7.05
C VAL A 61 12.04 2.09 -7.73
N LEU A 62 12.28 2.30 -9.01
CA LEU A 62 13.28 1.61 -9.81
C LEU A 62 14.45 2.56 -9.97
N ARG A 63 15.60 2.21 -9.41
CA ARG A 63 16.83 3.00 -9.47
C ARG A 63 17.73 2.53 -10.59
N PHE A 64 18.05 3.44 -11.46
CA PHE A 64 19.03 3.28 -12.52
C PHE A 64 20.25 4.17 -12.25
N GLU A 65 21.33 4.01 -13.00
CA GLU A 65 22.47 4.92 -12.87
C GLU A 65 22.07 6.38 -13.19
N GLY A 66 22.17 7.25 -12.18
CA GLY A 66 21.85 8.68 -12.28
C GLY A 66 20.36 9.03 -12.32
N LEU A 67 19.44 8.04 -12.36
CA LEU A 67 18.00 8.27 -12.50
C LEU A 67 17.18 7.34 -11.57
N ASP A 68 16.07 7.86 -11.07
CA ASP A 68 15.04 7.08 -10.37
C ASP A 68 13.69 7.17 -11.11
N LEU A 69 13.06 6.03 -11.37
CA LEU A 69 11.68 5.95 -11.84
C LEU A 69 10.77 5.58 -10.66
N ALA A 70 10.11 6.58 -10.09
CA ALA A 70 9.23 6.43 -8.94
C ALA A 70 7.77 6.30 -9.38
N VAL A 71 7.14 5.15 -9.12
CA VAL A 71 5.79 4.83 -9.56
C VAL A 71 4.84 4.73 -8.38
N ASN A 72 3.81 5.57 -8.36
CA ASN A 72 2.66 5.44 -7.48
C ASN A 72 1.53 4.74 -8.24
N PRO A 73 1.20 3.48 -7.94
CA PRO A 73 0.20 2.72 -8.67
C PRO A 73 -1.24 3.18 -8.41
N MET A 74 -1.47 4.08 -7.47
CA MET A 74 -2.81 4.58 -7.13
C MET A 74 -3.85 3.44 -6.98
N LEU A 75 -5.06 3.58 -7.52
CA LEU A 75 -6.16 2.63 -7.31
C LEU A 75 -6.06 1.36 -8.16
N ALA A 76 -5.64 1.49 -9.42
CA ALA A 76 -5.71 0.41 -10.41
C ALA A 76 -4.34 -0.04 -10.94
N GLY A 77 -3.30 0.77 -10.73
CA GLY A 77 -1.97 0.46 -11.23
C GLY A 77 -1.41 -0.85 -10.69
N ARG A 78 -0.74 -1.60 -11.55
CA ARG A 78 -0.09 -2.89 -11.28
C ARG A 78 1.15 -3.04 -12.15
N PHE A 79 2.07 -3.83 -11.63
CA PHE A 79 3.24 -4.28 -12.39
C PHE A 79 3.01 -5.69 -12.86
N ARG A 80 3.53 -6.01 -14.04
CA ARG A 80 3.56 -7.36 -14.60
C ARG A 80 4.93 -7.63 -15.17
N LEU A 81 5.41 -8.85 -14.99
CA LEU A 81 6.55 -9.38 -15.72
C LEU A 81 6.02 -10.23 -16.87
N ALA A 82 6.32 -9.83 -18.10
CA ALA A 82 5.87 -10.48 -19.32
C ALA A 82 7.05 -11.04 -20.09
N GLU A 83 6.81 -11.98 -20.98
CA GLU A 83 7.82 -12.43 -21.94
C GLU A 83 7.94 -11.42 -23.09
N PRO A 84 9.15 -11.23 -23.67
CA PRO A 84 9.31 -10.38 -24.83
C PRO A 84 8.42 -10.86 -26.00
N GLY A 85 7.73 -9.92 -26.64
CA GLY A 85 6.87 -10.22 -27.77
C GLY A 85 5.43 -10.63 -27.42
N GLU A 86 5.08 -10.79 -26.13
CA GLU A 86 3.68 -10.90 -25.74
C GLU A 86 2.90 -9.65 -26.21
N SER A 87 1.65 -9.86 -26.66
CA SER A 87 0.75 -8.77 -27.04
C SER A 87 0.49 -7.80 -25.87
N ASP A 88 0.38 -6.51 -26.17
CA ASP A 88 0.11 -5.48 -25.18
C ASP A 88 -1.30 -5.59 -24.63
N GLU A 89 -1.42 -5.46 -23.31
CA GLU A 89 -2.72 -5.25 -22.66
C GLU A 89 -3.28 -3.87 -23.00
N ALA A 90 -4.59 -3.78 -23.12
CA ALA A 90 -5.28 -2.50 -23.36
C ALA A 90 -5.01 -1.48 -22.23
N SER A 91 -4.66 -1.94 -21.03
CA SER A 91 -4.33 -1.12 -19.87
C SER A 91 -2.85 -0.77 -19.74
N LEU A 92 -2.02 -1.08 -20.73
CA LEU A 92 -0.59 -0.79 -20.71
C LEU A 92 -0.35 0.73 -20.62
N GLY A 93 0.34 1.16 -19.56
CA GLY A 93 0.84 2.52 -19.41
C GLY A 93 2.19 2.68 -20.10
N PHE A 94 3.15 1.90 -19.65
CA PHE A 94 4.50 1.80 -20.24
C PHE A 94 5.12 0.42 -19.99
N ALA A 95 6.14 0.10 -20.76
CA ALA A 95 6.94 -1.10 -20.61
C ALA A 95 8.44 -0.77 -20.71
N LEU A 96 9.25 -1.53 -19.96
CA LEU A 96 10.72 -1.53 -20.05
C LEU A 96 11.16 -2.98 -20.29
N GLY A 97 11.85 -3.22 -21.41
CA GLY A 97 12.39 -4.54 -21.72
C GLY A 97 13.79 -4.74 -21.14
N PHE A 98 14.08 -5.96 -20.70
CA PHE A 98 15.35 -6.41 -20.13
C PHE A 98 15.64 -7.80 -20.72
N ASP A 99 16.34 -7.87 -21.84
CA ASP A 99 16.67 -9.12 -22.55
C ASP A 99 15.52 -10.14 -22.67
N ASP A 100 15.36 -11.01 -21.66
CA ASP A 100 14.40 -12.13 -21.62
C ASP A 100 13.10 -11.82 -20.85
N VAL A 101 12.92 -10.60 -20.37
CA VAL A 101 11.73 -10.20 -19.59
C VAL A 101 11.38 -8.74 -19.85
N GLU A 102 10.09 -8.45 -19.83
CA GLU A 102 9.55 -7.11 -19.95
C GLU A 102 8.79 -6.72 -18.69
N LEU A 103 9.18 -5.61 -18.06
CA LEU A 103 8.42 -5.01 -16.97
C LEU A 103 7.34 -4.10 -17.55
N ARG A 104 6.09 -4.44 -17.33
CA ARG A 104 4.91 -3.66 -17.74
C ARG A 104 4.28 -2.96 -16.54
N TYR A 105 3.92 -1.71 -16.73
CA TYR A 105 3.04 -0.99 -15.83
C TYR A 105 1.65 -0.88 -16.47
N LEU A 106 0.65 -1.47 -15.81
CA LEU A 106 -0.74 -1.55 -16.29
C LEU A 106 -1.63 -0.67 -15.42
N ASP A 107 -2.49 0.17 -16.03
CA ASP A 107 -3.42 1.03 -15.29
C ASP A 107 -4.71 1.33 -16.07
N GLU A 108 -5.73 0.52 -15.86
CA GLU A 108 -7.05 0.67 -16.50
C GLU A 108 -7.70 2.03 -16.24
N LYS A 109 -7.41 2.65 -15.08
CA LYS A 109 -8.02 3.93 -14.69
C LYS A 109 -7.17 5.14 -15.05
N LYS A 110 -5.94 4.94 -15.51
CA LYS A 110 -4.98 6.00 -15.86
C LYS A 110 -4.75 7.02 -14.75
N MET A 111 -4.86 6.56 -13.48
CA MET A 111 -4.71 7.41 -12.30
C MET A 111 -3.30 7.34 -11.70
N GLY A 112 -2.55 6.32 -12.03
CA GLY A 112 -1.17 6.13 -11.59
C GLY A 112 -0.26 7.27 -12.01
N LYS A 113 0.84 7.43 -11.29
CA LYS A 113 1.83 8.48 -11.55
C LYS A 113 3.22 7.89 -11.49
N ALA A 114 3.92 7.95 -12.59
CA ALA A 114 5.31 7.53 -12.70
C ALA A 114 6.18 8.78 -12.96
N TYR A 115 7.11 9.04 -12.05
CA TYR A 115 8.03 10.19 -12.10
C TYR A 115 9.42 9.71 -12.46
N LEU A 116 9.99 10.22 -13.53
CA LEU A 116 11.40 10.05 -13.84
C LEU A 116 12.15 11.29 -13.35
N ILE A 117 13.02 11.09 -12.36
CA ILE A 117 13.76 12.12 -11.64
C ILE A 117 15.26 11.83 -11.67
N ALA A 118 16.09 12.83 -11.40
CA ALA A 118 17.48 12.58 -11.04
C ALA A 118 17.54 11.77 -9.74
N THR A 119 18.57 10.96 -9.56
CA THR A 119 18.71 10.11 -8.36
C THR A 119 18.53 10.95 -7.08
N ASP A 120 17.65 10.48 -6.19
CA ASP A 120 17.33 11.10 -4.90
C ASP A 120 16.68 12.49 -4.96
N ASP A 121 16.30 13.01 -6.12
CA ASP A 121 15.57 14.29 -6.21
C ASP A 121 14.07 14.13 -5.87
N TRP A 122 13.82 13.67 -4.63
CA TRP A 122 12.45 13.43 -4.12
C TRP A 122 11.60 14.68 -4.02
N ARG A 123 12.22 15.88 -4.00
CA ARG A 123 11.50 17.16 -3.95
C ARG A 123 10.71 17.43 -5.21
N ALA A 124 11.16 16.85 -6.33
CA ALA A 124 10.48 16.95 -7.62
C ALA A 124 9.13 16.19 -7.66
N ILE A 125 8.86 15.31 -6.68
CA ILE A 125 7.64 14.48 -6.65
C ILE A 125 6.63 15.04 -5.64
N PRO A 126 5.49 15.59 -6.09
CA PRO A 126 4.44 16.07 -5.20
C PRO A 126 3.91 14.96 -4.27
N GLY A 127 3.89 15.23 -2.97
CA GLY A 127 3.38 14.31 -1.95
C GLY A 127 4.33 13.16 -1.57
N MET A 128 5.57 13.12 -2.09
CA MET A 128 6.57 12.14 -1.68
C MET A 128 6.97 12.30 -0.22
N GLN A 129 7.02 13.53 0.28
CA GLN A 129 7.36 13.85 1.66
C GLN A 129 6.08 14.04 2.49
N THR A 130 5.42 12.95 2.84
CA THR A 130 4.19 13.02 3.65
C THR A 130 4.45 13.28 5.14
N GLY A 131 5.67 13.04 5.60
CA GLY A 131 6.06 13.21 7.01
C GLY A 131 5.57 12.11 7.96
N GLY A 132 4.80 11.14 7.48
CA GLY A 132 4.34 10.01 8.28
C GLY A 132 5.46 9.03 8.61
N ILE A 133 5.36 8.35 9.76
CA ILE A 133 6.31 7.31 10.14
C ILE A 133 6.09 6.09 9.25
N ASP A 134 7.16 5.62 8.62
CA ASP A 134 7.11 4.33 7.91
C ASP A 134 6.98 3.21 8.94
N ILE A 135 5.89 2.45 8.84
CA ILE A 135 5.60 1.34 9.77
C ILE A 135 6.60 0.18 9.68
N LEU A 136 7.49 0.17 8.69
CA LEU A 136 8.60 -0.79 8.58
C LEU A 136 9.92 -0.21 9.10
N SER A 137 9.99 1.06 9.44
CA SER A 137 11.21 1.68 9.93
C SER A 137 11.48 1.34 11.40
N PRO A 138 12.76 1.33 11.84
CA PRO A 138 13.11 1.21 13.25
C PRO A 138 12.52 2.32 14.13
N GLU A 139 12.13 3.43 13.52
CA GLU A 139 11.51 4.56 14.20
C GLU A 139 10.04 4.31 14.59
N PHE A 140 9.40 3.27 14.04
CA PHE A 140 8.04 2.88 14.39
C PHE A 140 8.04 2.10 15.71
N THR A 141 8.32 2.80 16.83
CA THR A 141 8.30 2.21 18.16
C THR A 141 6.93 2.36 18.82
N ARG A 142 6.66 1.55 19.86
CA ARG A 142 5.43 1.63 20.67
C ARG A 142 5.25 3.02 21.26
N GLU A 143 6.31 3.57 21.85
CA GLU A 143 6.32 4.87 22.53
C GLU A 143 5.96 5.99 21.54
N ARG A 144 6.62 6.01 20.37
CA ARG A 144 6.37 7.00 19.33
C ARG A 144 4.96 6.90 18.77
N PHE A 145 4.49 5.68 18.51
CA PHE A 145 3.13 5.45 18.03
C PHE A 145 2.07 5.88 19.05
N VAL A 146 2.19 5.48 20.32
CA VAL A 146 1.27 5.87 21.39
C VAL A 146 1.27 7.38 21.59
N SER A 147 2.44 8.02 21.52
CA SER A 147 2.55 9.48 21.59
C SER A 147 1.77 10.16 20.46
N LEU A 148 1.93 9.70 19.21
CA LEU A 148 1.16 10.23 18.08
C LEU A 148 -0.35 10.04 18.27
N LEU A 149 -0.76 8.89 18.76
CA LEU A 149 -2.17 8.55 18.97
C LEU A 149 -2.85 9.49 19.97
N LYS A 150 -2.16 9.82 21.08
CA LYS A 150 -2.67 10.71 22.15
C LYS A 150 -2.99 12.12 21.65
N HIS A 151 -2.29 12.63 20.66
CA HIS A 151 -2.50 13.98 20.12
C HIS A 151 -3.60 14.02 19.05
N ARG A 152 -4.21 12.89 18.69
CA ARG A 152 -5.24 12.80 17.65
C ARG A 152 -6.65 12.89 18.20
N ARG A 153 -7.47 13.68 17.50
CA ARG A 153 -8.91 13.81 17.80
C ARG A 153 -9.80 12.98 16.87
N ASP A 154 -9.20 12.38 15.85
CA ASP A 154 -9.89 11.57 14.83
C ASP A 154 -10.35 10.23 15.39
N GLN A 155 -11.21 9.56 14.63
CA GLN A 155 -11.46 8.13 14.81
C GLN A 155 -10.20 7.34 14.44
N VAL A 156 -9.96 6.24 15.14
CA VAL A 156 -8.75 5.42 15.00
C VAL A 156 -8.52 4.93 13.57
N ARG A 157 -9.57 4.56 12.84
CA ARG A 157 -9.44 4.17 11.43
C ARG A 157 -8.97 5.33 10.54
N VAL A 158 -9.43 6.54 10.81
CA VAL A 158 -8.98 7.74 10.10
C VAL A 158 -7.51 8.00 10.33
N PHE A 159 -7.07 7.87 11.59
CA PHE A 159 -5.67 8.01 11.96
C PHE A 159 -4.78 6.96 11.27
N LEU A 160 -5.19 5.68 11.25
CA LEU A 160 -4.43 4.61 10.59
C LEU A 160 -4.23 4.84 9.08
N LEU A 161 -5.15 5.57 8.44
CA LEU A 161 -5.10 5.88 7.01
C LEU A 161 -4.48 7.23 6.67
N ASP A 162 -4.12 8.02 7.70
CA ASP A 162 -3.52 9.34 7.50
C ASP A 162 -2.03 9.22 7.15
N LYS A 163 -1.71 9.43 5.88
CA LYS A 163 -0.34 9.36 5.35
C LYS A 163 0.64 10.35 5.99
N LYS A 164 0.11 11.40 6.66
CA LYS A 164 0.93 12.36 7.43
C LYS A 164 1.29 11.82 8.81
N ALA A 165 0.59 10.82 9.31
CA ALA A 165 0.85 10.18 10.58
C ALA A 165 1.58 8.84 10.42
N LEU A 166 1.01 7.96 9.58
CA LEU A 166 1.52 6.62 9.32
C LEU A 166 1.65 6.39 7.81
N ASP A 167 2.83 6.02 7.38
CA ASP A 167 3.03 5.70 5.98
C ASP A 167 2.66 4.25 5.68
N SER A 168 1.99 4.07 4.53
CA SER A 168 1.80 2.78 3.84
C SER A 168 0.74 1.82 4.38
N LEU A 169 -0.07 2.19 5.38
CA LEU A 169 -1.24 1.38 5.72
C LEU A 169 -2.42 1.75 4.80
N GLY A 170 -3.07 0.75 4.23
CA GLY A 170 -4.23 0.90 3.34
C GLY A 170 -5.53 0.42 3.98
N ASN A 171 -6.65 0.56 3.22
CA ASN A 171 -7.99 0.29 3.74
C ASN A 171 -8.21 -1.15 4.20
N ALA A 172 -7.68 -2.13 3.43
CA ALA A 172 -7.89 -3.53 3.75
C ALA A 172 -7.18 -3.91 5.04
N TYR A 173 -5.92 -3.52 5.16
CA TYR A 173 -5.14 -3.87 6.35
C TYR A 173 -5.48 -3.02 7.57
N ALA A 174 -6.02 -1.82 7.42
CA ALA A 174 -6.55 -1.07 8.56
C ALA A 174 -7.72 -1.81 9.23
N ASP A 175 -8.61 -2.44 8.46
CA ASP A 175 -9.71 -3.24 9.02
C ASP A 175 -9.16 -4.49 9.75
N GLU A 176 -8.18 -5.19 9.17
CA GLU A 176 -7.52 -6.36 9.78
C GLU A 176 -6.77 -6.01 11.07
N VAL A 177 -6.06 -4.88 11.08
CA VAL A 177 -5.35 -4.36 12.25
C VAL A 177 -6.32 -4.03 13.38
N LEU A 178 -7.43 -3.35 13.09
CA LEU A 178 -8.44 -3.02 14.08
C LEU A 178 -9.12 -4.28 14.63
N PHE A 179 -9.34 -5.28 13.79
CA PHE A 179 -9.86 -6.58 14.22
C PHE A 179 -8.86 -7.31 15.11
N GLU A 180 -7.57 -7.33 14.73
CA GLU A 180 -6.53 -7.96 15.54
C GLU A 180 -6.41 -7.30 16.91
N ALA A 181 -6.45 -5.98 16.98
CA ALA A 181 -6.40 -5.20 18.20
C ALA A 181 -7.70 -5.24 19.03
N GLY A 182 -8.81 -5.73 18.48
CA GLY A 182 -10.12 -5.73 19.16
C GLY A 182 -10.72 -4.33 19.33
N ILE A 183 -10.37 -3.37 18.44
CA ILE A 183 -10.79 -1.97 18.55
C ILE A 183 -11.84 -1.66 17.47
N HIS A 184 -12.96 -1.04 17.89
CA HIS A 184 -14.00 -0.63 16.95
C HIS A 184 -13.52 0.51 16.02
N PRO A 185 -13.79 0.49 14.70
CA PRO A 185 -13.23 1.45 13.74
C PRO A 185 -13.63 2.91 14.00
N LYS A 186 -14.75 3.16 14.66
CA LYS A 186 -15.21 4.51 15.03
C LYS A 186 -14.72 4.98 16.40
N THR A 187 -13.92 4.19 17.13
CA THR A 187 -13.33 4.62 18.40
C THR A 187 -12.46 5.85 18.18
N PHE A 188 -12.63 6.88 19.01
CA PHE A 188 -11.77 8.05 18.96
C PHE A 188 -10.39 7.76 19.53
N CYS A 189 -9.33 8.23 18.88
CA CYS A 189 -7.95 8.03 19.35
C CYS A 189 -7.76 8.47 20.80
N ARG A 190 -8.33 9.62 21.18
CA ARG A 190 -8.26 10.17 22.54
C ARG A 190 -8.92 9.30 23.64
N SER A 191 -9.80 8.38 23.26
CA SER A 191 -10.47 7.47 24.21
C SER A 191 -9.75 6.14 24.39
N LEU A 192 -8.68 5.91 23.64
CA LEU A 192 -7.85 4.73 23.79
C LEU A 192 -6.91 4.89 24.98
N SER A 193 -6.81 3.85 25.80
CA SER A 193 -5.83 3.75 26.88
C SER A 193 -4.40 3.60 26.31
N HIS A 194 -3.40 3.72 27.17
CA HIS A 194 -2.02 3.41 26.80
C HIS A 194 -1.90 1.97 26.27
N ASP A 195 -2.51 1.02 26.96
CA ASP A 195 -2.46 -0.41 26.60
C ASP A 195 -3.20 -0.70 25.30
N ASP A 196 -4.30 0.02 25.00
CA ASP A 196 -4.95 -0.04 23.71
C ASP A 196 -4.01 0.43 22.59
N GLY A 197 -3.25 1.49 22.86
CA GLY A 197 -2.27 2.01 21.91
C GLY A 197 -1.13 1.03 21.64
N VAL A 198 -0.59 0.41 22.69
CA VAL A 198 0.44 -0.65 22.57
C VAL A 198 -0.12 -1.84 21.78
N ARG A 199 -1.31 -2.30 22.11
CA ARG A 199 -1.99 -3.42 21.44
C ARG A 199 -2.25 -3.12 19.96
N LEU A 200 -2.60 -1.87 19.63
CA LEU A 200 -2.81 -1.43 18.26
C LEU A 200 -1.50 -1.39 17.47
N HIS A 201 -0.42 -0.88 18.06
CA HIS A 201 0.92 -0.91 17.47
C HIS A 201 1.33 -2.36 17.12
N ASP A 202 1.22 -3.26 18.11
CA ASP A 202 1.63 -4.66 17.93
C ASP A 202 0.77 -5.37 16.87
N ALA A 203 -0.53 -5.01 16.79
CA ALA A 203 -1.42 -5.50 15.75
C ALA A 203 -1.00 -5.02 14.36
N ILE A 204 -0.54 -3.76 14.20
CA ILE A 204 -0.01 -3.26 12.92
C ILE A 204 1.18 -4.11 12.48
N VAL A 205 2.18 -4.26 13.36
CA VAL A 205 3.40 -5.03 13.05
C VAL A 205 3.07 -6.47 12.69
N LYS A 206 2.24 -7.13 13.51
CA LYS A 206 1.82 -8.52 13.30
C LYS A 206 1.10 -8.72 11.97
N VAL A 207 0.03 -7.94 11.74
CA VAL A 207 -0.83 -8.09 10.56
C VAL A 207 -0.04 -7.84 9.27
N VAL A 208 0.80 -6.81 9.24
CA VAL A 208 1.61 -6.50 8.06
C VAL A 208 2.64 -7.60 7.77
N LYS A 209 3.31 -8.10 8.81
CA LYS A 209 4.30 -9.18 8.68
C LYS A 209 3.66 -10.49 8.21
N GLU A 210 2.55 -10.92 8.85
CA GLU A 210 1.81 -12.11 8.47
C GLU A 210 1.30 -12.02 7.03
N ALA A 211 0.73 -10.87 6.66
CA ALA A 211 0.23 -10.64 5.31
C ALA A 211 1.33 -10.65 4.25
N ALA A 212 2.48 -9.99 4.51
CA ALA A 212 3.61 -10.01 3.59
C ALA A 212 4.15 -11.44 3.38
N SER A 213 4.26 -12.22 4.45
CA SER A 213 4.67 -13.62 4.40
C SER A 213 3.67 -14.48 3.61
N GLU A 214 2.36 -14.27 3.81
CA GLU A 214 1.33 -15.05 3.12
C GLU A 214 1.27 -14.71 1.63
N VAL A 215 1.37 -13.44 1.25
CA VAL A 215 1.42 -13.02 -0.15
C VAL A 215 2.64 -13.63 -0.85
N ALA A 216 3.81 -13.57 -0.21
CA ALA A 216 5.05 -14.15 -0.75
C ALA A 216 4.96 -15.68 -0.87
N ARG A 217 4.40 -16.37 0.14
CA ARG A 217 4.24 -17.83 0.15
C ARG A 217 3.36 -18.33 -0.99
N ARG A 218 2.33 -17.59 -1.36
CA ARG A 218 1.43 -17.96 -2.46
C ARG A 218 2.06 -17.86 -3.83
N GLY A 219 3.03 -16.98 -4.01
CA GLY A 219 3.80 -16.86 -5.23
C GLY A 219 2.97 -16.52 -6.48
N GLU A 220 1.80 -15.92 -6.30
CA GLU A 220 0.94 -15.51 -7.42
C GLU A 220 1.63 -14.48 -8.31
N PRO A 221 1.24 -14.34 -9.59
CA PRO A 221 1.74 -13.29 -10.46
C PRO A 221 1.62 -11.90 -9.80
N ILE A 222 2.64 -11.07 -9.97
CA ILE A 222 2.77 -9.79 -9.23
C ILE A 222 1.65 -8.78 -9.52
N GLU A 223 0.95 -8.94 -10.63
CA GLU A 223 -0.23 -8.14 -10.99
C GLU A 223 -1.49 -8.54 -10.21
N LYS A 224 -1.52 -9.71 -9.60
CA LYS A 224 -2.66 -10.19 -8.82
C LYS A 224 -2.62 -9.65 -7.39
N LYS A 225 -3.78 -9.30 -6.87
CA LYS A 225 -3.99 -8.95 -5.46
C LYS A 225 -4.60 -10.12 -4.71
N VAL A 226 -3.85 -10.69 -3.81
CA VAL A 226 -4.32 -11.80 -2.98
C VAL A 226 -4.97 -11.23 -1.71
N ARG A 227 -6.27 -11.47 -1.49
CA ARG A 227 -7.06 -10.92 -0.37
C ARG A 227 -7.97 -11.93 0.31
N ASP A 228 -8.08 -13.13 -0.21
CA ASP A 228 -8.96 -14.18 0.30
C ASP A 228 -8.56 -14.68 1.69
N PHE A 229 -7.27 -14.50 2.09
CA PHE A 229 -6.76 -14.82 3.43
C PHE A 229 -7.13 -13.79 4.51
N LEU A 230 -7.62 -12.61 4.12
CA LEU A 230 -8.04 -11.60 5.09
C LEU A 230 -9.17 -12.13 5.97
N LYS A 231 -9.14 -11.73 7.26
CA LYS A 231 -10.00 -12.28 8.31
C LYS A 231 -11.39 -11.64 8.33
N VAL A 232 -11.47 -10.33 8.08
CA VAL A 232 -12.73 -9.58 8.17
C VAL A 232 -13.09 -8.82 6.91
N ARG A 233 -12.13 -8.36 6.15
CA ARG A 233 -12.40 -7.58 4.94
C ARG A 233 -13.15 -8.39 3.91
N LEU A 234 -14.37 -7.95 3.53
CA LEU A 234 -15.25 -8.63 2.57
C LEU A 234 -15.66 -10.06 3.00
N LYS A 235 -15.68 -10.32 4.32
CA LYS A 235 -16.17 -11.58 4.88
C LYS A 235 -17.52 -11.39 5.54
N GLU A 236 -18.27 -12.49 5.71
CA GLU A 236 -19.59 -12.46 6.33
C GLU A 236 -19.54 -12.85 7.82
N THR A 237 -18.65 -13.77 8.16
CA THR A 237 -18.60 -14.40 9.49
C THR A 237 -17.27 -14.13 10.18
N CYS A 238 -17.32 -13.78 11.45
CA CYS A 238 -16.14 -13.55 12.29
C CYS A 238 -15.41 -14.88 12.56
N PRO A 239 -14.13 -15.00 12.24
CA PRO A 239 -13.36 -16.23 12.46
C PRO A 239 -13.06 -16.50 13.96
N ARG A 240 -13.23 -15.48 14.85
CA ARG A 240 -12.99 -15.65 16.29
C ARG A 240 -14.23 -16.12 17.06
N CYS A 241 -15.41 -15.61 16.71
CA CYS A 241 -16.60 -15.83 17.54
C CYS A 241 -17.85 -16.28 16.77
N GLY A 242 -17.76 -16.50 15.45
CA GLY A 242 -18.86 -16.94 14.59
C GLY A 242 -19.96 -15.89 14.34
N SER A 243 -19.87 -14.68 14.93
CA SER A 243 -20.89 -13.64 14.74
C SER A 243 -20.83 -13.06 13.31
N LYS A 244 -21.96 -12.60 12.82
CA LYS A 244 -22.01 -11.88 11.53
C LYS A 244 -21.18 -10.60 11.59
N LEU A 245 -20.28 -10.43 10.63
CA LEU A 245 -19.52 -9.22 10.45
C LEU A 245 -20.41 -8.07 9.96
N ARG A 246 -20.04 -6.84 10.29
CA ARG A 246 -20.76 -5.62 9.90
C ARG A 246 -19.81 -4.63 9.26
N THR A 247 -20.39 -3.64 8.60
CA THR A 247 -19.67 -2.48 8.08
C THR A 247 -20.01 -1.24 8.89
N ALA A 248 -19.03 -0.36 9.03
CA ALA A 248 -19.19 0.97 9.62
C ALA A 248 -18.66 2.01 8.63
N GLY A 249 -19.51 2.96 8.25
CA GLY A 249 -19.09 4.10 7.43
C GLY A 249 -18.13 5.01 8.20
N VAL A 250 -16.90 5.18 7.70
CA VAL A 250 -15.89 6.07 8.26
C VAL A 250 -15.33 6.94 7.14
N LYS A 251 -15.58 8.25 7.19
CA LYS A 251 -15.19 9.21 6.13
C LYS A 251 -15.60 8.74 4.71
N GLY A 252 -16.85 8.29 4.55
CA GLY A 252 -17.37 7.87 3.25
C GLY A 252 -16.88 6.52 2.73
N MET A 253 -16.16 5.75 3.55
CA MET A 253 -15.68 4.41 3.21
C MET A 253 -16.12 3.38 4.24
N ASP A 254 -16.50 2.20 3.77
CA ASP A 254 -16.85 1.09 4.62
C ASP A 254 -15.63 0.47 5.30
N SER A 255 -15.77 0.18 6.59
CA SER A 255 -14.83 -0.55 7.42
C SER A 255 -15.49 -1.81 7.95
N TRP A 256 -14.90 -2.97 7.71
CA TRP A 256 -15.42 -4.26 8.19
C TRP A 256 -14.98 -4.51 9.63
N PHE A 257 -15.90 -4.96 10.48
CA PHE A 257 -15.62 -5.25 11.88
C PHE A 257 -16.55 -6.31 12.45
N CYS A 258 -16.14 -6.93 13.56
CA CYS A 258 -16.99 -7.82 14.35
C CYS A 258 -17.60 -7.05 15.52
N PRO A 259 -18.95 -6.94 15.65
CA PRO A 259 -19.58 -6.19 16.73
C PRO A 259 -19.35 -6.81 18.12
N ARG A 260 -19.03 -8.11 18.18
CA ARG A 260 -18.75 -8.82 19.43
C ARG A 260 -17.28 -8.72 19.86
N CYS A 261 -16.36 -8.89 18.90
CA CYS A 261 -14.92 -8.83 19.19
C CYS A 261 -14.36 -7.40 19.23
N GLN A 262 -15.08 -6.44 18.63
CA GLN A 262 -14.72 -5.02 18.57
C GLN A 262 -15.92 -4.19 19.07
N PRO A 263 -16.28 -4.30 20.35
CA PRO A 263 -17.45 -3.60 20.88
C PRO A 263 -17.25 -2.08 20.82
N ALA A 264 -18.31 -1.35 20.50
CA ALA A 264 -18.31 0.10 20.59
C ALA A 264 -18.20 0.50 22.08
N THR A 265 -17.20 1.30 22.43
CA THR A 265 -17.09 1.87 23.78
C THR A 265 -18.19 2.92 23.98
N ARG A 266 -18.80 2.95 25.20
CA ARG A 266 -19.98 3.79 25.52
C ARG A 266 -19.77 5.30 25.41
N SER A 267 -18.57 5.79 25.27
CA SER A 267 -18.28 7.23 25.21
C SER A 267 -18.44 7.77 23.77
N GLY A 268 -19.64 8.17 23.41
CA GLY A 268 -19.88 9.09 22.30
C GLY A 268 -20.01 8.50 20.91
N LEU A 269 -20.09 7.18 20.77
CA LEU A 269 -20.36 6.56 19.47
C LEU A 269 -21.88 6.43 19.23
N VAL A 270 -22.42 7.29 18.41
CA VAL A 270 -23.74 7.04 17.81
C VAL A 270 -23.54 5.91 16.79
N ASP A 271 -24.02 4.72 17.10
CA ASP A 271 -24.04 3.59 16.17
C ASP A 271 -25.14 3.81 15.13
N TRP A 272 -24.80 4.52 14.06
CA TRP A 272 -25.71 4.76 12.93
C TRP A 272 -26.05 3.48 12.15
N THR A 273 -25.44 2.34 12.46
CA THR A 273 -25.78 1.05 11.86
C THR A 273 -27.03 0.41 12.48
N ARG A 274 -27.56 0.99 13.56
CA ARG A 274 -28.79 0.53 14.24
C ARG A 274 -30.09 1.02 13.60
N THR A 275 -30.05 1.91 12.65
CA THR A 275 -31.23 2.20 11.84
C THR A 275 -31.43 1.04 10.86
N GLY A 276 -31.98 -0.03 11.42
CA GLY A 276 -32.58 -1.08 10.63
C GLY A 276 -33.74 -0.55 9.82
N ARG A 277 -33.73 -0.87 8.57
CA ARG A 277 -34.95 -1.31 7.85
C ARG A 277 -34.52 -2.36 6.86
#